data_e604340c4647d4aa457e912bf5012354
#
_entry.id   e604340c4647d4aa457e912bf5012354
#
_cell.length_a   1.000
_cell.length_b   1.000
_cell.length_c   1.000
_cell.angle_alpha   90.00
_cell.angle_beta   90.00
_cell.angle_gamma   90.00
#
_symmetry.space_group_name_H-M   'P 1'
#
loop_
_entity.id
_entity.type
_entity.pdbx_description
1 polymer ?
#
loop_
_entity_poly.entity_id
_entity_poly.type
_entity_poly.pdbx_seq_one_letter_code
_entity_poly.pdbx_strand_id
1 'polypeptide(L)'
;MKNITLIVPKLEDYYYEQKLNEDPSTMNYNAGYDLPLKGYHYDTGCIDFPKTAWKEKYQKRITENKYFAYIKDCTLDKYVGTVNYQYNKENGHYECGIIIEKTYRHQGYAKDALRLLMKEANHNHIEYLYDNFELDREDALKVFTSLRFVIDKKTTWKKFGAYTTGIILKGNTSNYQTNIENIKTIEDVFMYMKNNIRYGWLDINACLHIGSMKEFRRLYQTMTIKEILDTGVGTCIDQVKLMKYLLDKINIPNKMFCTRIYEPNDFANLEAEEHMHCFILCYQDNKVYHIEHPNWYNLGIHEYKDETTAINTINEYYIELSGGVSRPLTEFYEIKDHLSFKEFNNYINSL
;
A
#
# COMPACT_ATOMS: atom_id res chain seq x y z
N MET A 1 6.34 -9.61 -3.79
CA MET A 1 6.26 -8.48 -2.85
C MET A 1 5.89 -9.03 -1.48
N LYS A 2 6.56 -8.58 -0.42
CA LYS A 2 6.23 -8.98 0.95
C LYS A 2 4.88 -8.41 1.37
N ASN A 3 4.17 -9.12 2.23
CA ASN A 3 2.93 -8.61 2.82
C ASN A 3 3.27 -7.73 4.03
N ILE A 4 3.61 -6.45 3.73
CA ILE A 4 4.03 -5.48 4.75
C ILE A 4 3.18 -4.22 4.69
N THR A 5 3.09 -3.55 5.85
CA THR A 5 2.51 -2.21 5.98
C THR A 5 3.44 -1.31 6.80
N LEU A 6 3.27 0.01 6.64
CA LEU A 6 3.98 1.01 7.44
C LEU A 6 3.07 1.50 8.56
N ILE A 7 3.49 1.30 9.80
CA ILE A 7 2.74 1.69 10.99
C ILE A 7 3.45 2.85 11.69
N VAL A 8 2.81 4.01 11.76
CA VAL A 8 3.29 5.12 12.59
C VAL A 8 3.15 4.71 14.06
N PRO A 9 4.26 4.56 14.80
CA PRO A 9 4.21 3.99 16.14
C PRO A 9 3.58 4.96 17.15
N LYS A 10 2.82 4.40 18.07
CA LYS A 10 2.40 5.07 19.29
C LYS A 10 3.54 5.02 20.32
N LEU A 11 3.41 5.80 21.40
CA LEU A 11 4.44 5.85 22.43
C LEU A 11 4.75 4.48 23.06
N GLU A 12 3.72 3.66 23.25
CA GLU A 12 3.85 2.30 23.78
C GLU A 12 4.64 1.34 22.88
N ASP A 13 4.71 1.63 21.58
CA ASP A 13 5.43 0.79 20.61
C ASP A 13 6.94 1.03 20.57
N TYR A 14 7.44 2.06 21.27
CA TYR A 14 8.84 2.48 21.21
C TYR A 14 9.85 1.45 21.76
N TYR A 15 9.35 0.41 22.42
CA TYR A 15 10.18 -0.74 22.82
C TYR A 15 10.87 -1.39 21.60
N TYR A 16 10.22 -1.37 20.44
CA TYR A 16 10.80 -1.96 19.24
C TYR A 16 11.95 -1.10 18.68
N GLU A 17 11.80 0.21 18.66
CA GLU A 17 12.88 1.11 18.27
C GLU A 17 14.06 1.00 19.25
N GLN A 18 13.80 0.91 20.55
CA GLN A 18 14.82 0.66 21.56
C GLN A 18 15.59 -0.64 21.25
N LYS A 19 14.88 -1.73 21.03
CA LYS A 19 15.46 -3.03 20.64
C LYS A 19 16.38 -2.89 19.42
N LEU A 20 15.96 -2.18 18.38
CA LEU A 20 16.77 -2.01 17.16
C LEU A 20 18.03 -1.19 17.42
N ASN A 21 17.89 -0.04 18.10
CA ASN A 21 18.99 0.89 18.35
C ASN A 21 20.07 0.31 19.28
N GLU A 22 19.68 -0.57 20.18
CA GLU A 22 20.57 -1.20 21.17
C GLU A 22 21.10 -2.58 20.70
N ASP A 23 20.72 -3.05 19.50
CA ASP A 23 21.21 -4.33 18.92
C ASP A 23 22.44 -4.12 18.03
N PRO A 24 23.66 -4.52 18.48
CA PRO A 24 24.89 -4.37 17.69
C PRO A 24 24.81 -5.10 16.34
N SER A 25 24.11 -6.22 16.27
CA SER A 25 23.98 -6.99 15.03
C SER A 25 23.19 -6.26 13.96
N THR A 26 22.24 -5.42 14.38
CA THR A 26 21.42 -4.58 13.50
C THR A 26 22.10 -3.25 13.21
N MET A 27 22.77 -2.63 14.21
CA MET A 27 23.31 -1.28 14.10
C MET A 27 24.76 -1.18 13.63
N ASN A 28 25.46 -2.28 13.40
CA ASN A 28 26.89 -2.30 13.02
C ASN A 28 27.23 -1.48 11.76
N TYR A 29 26.28 -1.25 10.87
CA TYR A 29 26.49 -0.38 9.69
C TYR A 29 26.79 1.06 10.09
N ASN A 30 26.32 1.49 11.25
CA ASN A 30 26.46 2.84 11.81
C ASN A 30 27.73 3.00 12.68
N ALA A 31 28.53 1.95 12.82
CA ALA A 31 29.76 1.99 13.61
C ALA A 31 30.89 2.77 12.93
N GLY A 32 31.80 3.35 13.72
CA GLY A 32 33.03 3.95 13.25
C GLY A 32 32.95 5.40 12.77
N TYR A 33 31.79 6.07 12.92
CA TYR A 33 31.66 7.50 12.61
C TYR A 33 31.90 8.37 13.84
N ASP A 34 32.53 9.54 13.66
CA ASP A 34 32.67 10.55 14.69
C ASP A 34 31.37 11.37 14.82
N LEU A 35 30.33 10.77 15.38
CA LEU A 35 29.02 11.43 15.53
C LEU A 35 28.91 12.16 16.87
N PRO A 36 28.54 13.45 16.88
CA PRO A 36 28.33 14.21 18.13
C PRO A 36 26.93 13.87 18.72
N LEU A 37 26.64 12.58 18.87
CA LEU A 37 25.34 12.09 19.34
C LEU A 37 25.48 11.46 20.72
N LYS A 38 24.74 11.97 21.71
CA LYS A 38 24.71 11.39 23.05
C LYS A 38 24.19 9.96 23.03
N GLY A 39 24.91 9.06 23.70
CA GLY A 39 24.55 7.64 23.74
C GLY A 39 24.92 6.84 22.50
N TYR A 40 25.69 7.43 21.57
CA TYR A 40 26.24 6.71 20.43
C TYR A 40 27.49 5.91 20.83
N HIS A 41 27.54 4.66 20.41
CA HIS A 41 28.63 3.73 20.64
C HIS A 41 29.45 3.54 19.36
N TYR A 42 30.64 4.13 19.32
CA TYR A 42 31.52 4.16 18.15
C TYR A 42 31.83 2.77 17.58
N ASP A 43 32.08 1.76 18.45
CA ASP A 43 32.53 0.43 18.04
C ASP A 43 31.37 -0.43 17.49
N THR A 44 30.14 -0.19 17.93
CA THR A 44 28.99 -1.03 17.61
C THR A 44 27.96 -0.33 16.73
N GLY A 45 28.02 1.01 16.66
CA GLY A 45 27.01 1.83 15.99
C GLY A 45 25.68 1.94 16.74
N CYS A 46 25.57 1.32 17.91
CA CYS A 46 24.37 1.39 18.75
C CYS A 46 24.14 2.80 19.27
N ILE A 47 22.88 3.07 19.61
CA ILE A 47 22.45 4.35 20.18
C ILE A 47 21.57 4.04 21.39
N ASP A 48 21.96 4.53 22.57
CA ASP A 48 21.15 4.41 23.78
C ASP A 48 19.77 5.02 23.57
N PHE A 49 18.74 4.22 23.78
CA PHE A 49 17.36 4.69 23.66
C PHE A 49 16.51 4.22 24.85
N PRO A 50 16.85 4.62 26.08
CA PRO A 50 16.15 4.17 27.27
C PRO A 50 14.70 4.68 27.29
N LYS A 51 13.84 3.95 27.99
CA LYS A 51 12.40 4.28 28.09
C LYS A 51 12.13 5.72 28.55
N THR A 52 13.01 6.29 29.35
CA THR A 52 12.94 7.67 29.80
C THR A 52 13.05 8.71 28.66
N ALA A 53 13.68 8.35 27.52
CA ALA A 53 13.82 9.22 26.35
C ALA A 53 12.63 9.09 25.36
N TRP A 54 11.75 8.09 25.52
CA TRP A 54 10.69 7.81 24.56
C TRP A 54 9.72 8.99 24.38
N LYS A 55 9.25 9.58 25.47
CA LYS A 55 8.27 10.67 25.43
C LYS A 55 8.83 11.92 24.72
N GLU A 56 10.07 12.27 25.00
CA GLU A 56 10.75 13.40 24.35
C GLU A 56 10.89 13.14 22.83
N LYS A 57 11.36 11.95 22.45
CA LYS A 57 11.51 11.54 21.05
C LYS A 57 10.19 11.55 20.31
N TYR A 58 9.13 11.04 20.94
CA TYR A 58 7.77 11.03 20.37
C TYR A 58 7.28 12.46 20.10
N GLN A 59 7.38 13.35 21.09
CA GLN A 59 6.99 14.75 20.94
C GLN A 59 7.81 15.46 19.86
N LYS A 60 9.11 15.22 19.81
CA LYS A 60 10.00 15.80 18.80
C LYS A 60 9.60 15.39 17.39
N ARG A 61 9.21 14.13 17.16
CA ARG A 61 8.73 13.67 15.84
C ARG A 61 7.47 14.40 15.39
N ILE A 62 6.53 14.62 16.30
CA ILE A 62 5.29 15.35 15.99
C ILE A 62 5.60 16.82 15.68
N THR A 63 6.42 17.49 16.49
CA THR A 63 6.70 18.92 16.33
C THR A 63 7.57 19.25 15.13
N GLU A 64 8.47 18.34 14.74
CA GLU A 64 9.38 18.53 13.60
C GLU A 64 8.82 18.01 12.27
N ASN A 65 7.57 17.55 12.27
CA ASN A 65 6.90 16.99 11.08
C ASN A 65 7.73 15.89 10.37
N LYS A 66 8.34 15.00 11.17
CA LYS A 66 9.13 13.89 10.69
C LYS A 66 8.25 12.67 10.45
N TYR A 67 8.28 12.13 9.25
CA TYR A 67 7.66 10.83 9.02
C TYR A 67 8.57 9.72 9.56
N PHE A 68 7.99 8.85 10.37
CA PHE A 68 8.67 7.68 10.91
C PHE A 68 7.66 6.55 11.08
N ALA A 69 7.97 5.39 10.55
CA ALA A 69 7.09 4.23 10.63
C ALA A 69 7.86 2.93 10.87
N TYR A 70 7.21 1.99 11.57
CA TYR A 70 7.66 0.61 11.65
C TYR A 70 7.19 -0.16 10.41
N ILE A 71 8.03 -1.06 9.94
CA ILE A 71 7.72 -2.02 8.88
C ILE A 71 7.11 -3.23 9.57
N LYS A 72 5.81 -3.44 9.42
CA LYS A 72 5.11 -4.60 9.96
C LYS A 72 4.96 -5.67 8.88
N ASP A 73 5.47 -6.87 9.12
CA ASP A 73 5.10 -8.06 8.35
C ASP A 73 3.76 -8.57 8.86
N CYS A 74 2.72 -8.47 8.02
CA CYS A 74 1.35 -8.85 8.36
C CYS A 74 1.15 -10.37 8.40
N THR A 75 2.03 -11.14 7.74
CA THR A 75 1.98 -12.60 7.76
C THR A 75 2.54 -13.16 9.08
N LEU A 76 3.63 -12.55 9.55
CA LEU A 76 4.30 -12.93 10.79
C LEU A 76 3.70 -12.23 12.02
N ASP A 77 2.89 -11.19 11.81
CA ASP A 77 2.41 -10.25 12.83
C ASP A 77 3.55 -9.68 13.69
N LYS A 78 4.63 -9.23 13.02
CA LYS A 78 5.84 -8.71 13.68
C LYS A 78 6.39 -7.48 13.01
N TYR A 79 7.00 -6.61 13.78
CA TYR A 79 7.86 -5.56 13.23
C TYR A 79 9.18 -6.17 12.76
N VAL A 80 9.65 -5.72 11.59
CA VAL A 80 10.87 -6.23 10.93
C VAL A 80 11.89 -5.13 10.65
N GLY A 81 11.54 -3.88 10.92
CA GLY A 81 12.41 -2.73 10.69
C GLY A 81 11.69 -1.41 10.82
N THR A 82 12.37 -0.35 10.41
CA THR A 82 11.85 1.03 10.39
C THR A 82 12.18 1.73 9.09
N VAL A 83 11.34 2.70 8.71
CA VAL A 83 11.60 3.68 7.66
C VAL A 83 11.27 5.08 8.14
N ASN A 84 11.94 6.07 7.59
CA ASN A 84 11.67 7.47 7.91
C ASN A 84 12.04 8.38 6.74
N TYR A 85 11.53 9.60 6.77
CA TYR A 85 12.10 10.75 6.08
C TYR A 85 11.95 12.01 6.92
N GLN A 86 12.87 12.94 6.73
CA GLN A 86 12.87 14.25 7.38
C GLN A 86 13.53 15.30 6.50
N TYR A 87 13.11 16.56 6.64
CA TYR A 87 13.78 17.66 5.97
C TYR A 87 15.10 17.98 6.65
N ASN A 88 16.21 17.90 5.92
CA ASN A 88 17.52 18.32 6.38
C ASN A 88 17.72 19.79 6.00
N LYS A 89 17.75 20.68 7.01
CA LYS A 89 17.89 22.12 6.79
C LYS A 89 19.26 22.53 6.25
N GLU A 90 20.30 21.78 6.57
CA GLU A 90 21.67 22.06 6.13
C GLU A 90 21.84 21.72 4.64
N ASN A 91 21.26 20.62 4.21
CA ASN A 91 21.33 20.14 2.82
C ASN A 91 20.19 20.66 1.94
N GLY A 92 19.13 21.23 2.51
CA GLY A 92 18.00 21.79 1.80
C GLY A 92 17.10 20.78 1.09
N HIS A 93 17.12 19.50 1.55
CA HIS A 93 16.33 18.44 0.94
C HIS A 93 15.81 17.43 2.00
N TYR A 94 14.89 16.55 1.56
CA TYR A 94 14.41 15.48 2.40
C TYR A 94 15.33 14.27 2.34
N GLU A 95 15.81 13.83 3.50
CA GLU A 95 16.59 12.61 3.65
C GLU A 95 15.70 11.48 4.17
N CYS A 96 15.86 10.30 3.59
CA CYS A 96 15.19 9.09 4.06
C CYS A 96 16.20 8.15 4.73
N GLY A 97 15.66 7.19 5.46
CA GLY A 97 16.45 6.14 6.08
C GLY A 97 15.62 4.86 6.23
N ILE A 98 16.32 3.75 6.24
CA ILE A 98 15.74 2.44 6.46
C ILE A 98 16.64 1.57 7.32
N ILE A 99 16.05 0.92 8.30
CA ILE A 99 16.70 -0.10 9.11
C ILE A 99 15.91 -1.38 9.02
N ILE A 100 16.53 -2.48 8.60
CA ILE A 100 15.97 -3.83 8.70
C ILE A 100 16.69 -4.57 9.82
N GLU A 101 15.93 -5.12 10.76
CA GLU A 101 16.47 -5.98 11.82
C GLU A 101 17.29 -7.12 11.21
N LYS A 102 18.45 -7.42 11.77
CA LYS A 102 19.45 -8.35 11.17
C LYS A 102 18.84 -9.66 10.70
N THR A 103 17.92 -10.23 11.48
CA THR A 103 17.26 -11.53 11.21
C THR A 103 16.34 -11.52 9.99
N TYR A 104 15.91 -10.33 9.53
CA TYR A 104 15.00 -10.16 8.38
C TYR A 104 15.70 -9.59 7.13
N ARG A 105 17.04 -9.37 7.17
CA ARG A 105 17.79 -8.90 6.01
C ARG A 105 17.80 -9.95 4.89
N HIS A 106 18.08 -9.52 3.66
CA HIS A 106 18.17 -10.32 2.44
C HIS A 106 16.88 -11.07 2.06
N GLN A 107 15.74 -10.68 2.64
CA GLN A 107 14.42 -11.28 2.37
C GLN A 107 13.48 -10.39 1.55
N GLY A 108 13.97 -9.26 1.03
CA GLY A 108 13.19 -8.34 0.17
C GLY A 108 12.44 -7.23 0.91
N TYR A 109 12.42 -7.21 2.25
CA TYR A 109 11.70 -6.21 3.03
C TYR A 109 12.12 -4.77 2.72
N ALA A 110 13.43 -4.51 2.59
CA ALA A 110 13.93 -3.17 2.34
C ALA A 110 13.37 -2.55 1.05
N LYS A 111 13.34 -3.31 -0.03
CA LYS A 111 12.82 -2.86 -1.32
C LYS A 111 11.33 -2.49 -1.24
N ASP A 112 10.54 -3.36 -0.63
CA ASP A 112 9.09 -3.14 -0.54
C ASP A 112 8.74 -2.00 0.44
N ALA A 113 9.47 -1.88 1.56
CA ALA A 113 9.29 -0.79 2.52
C ALA A 113 9.68 0.58 1.94
N LEU A 114 10.82 0.67 1.24
CA LEU A 114 11.22 1.90 0.55
C LEU A 114 10.23 2.29 -0.54
N ARG A 115 9.64 1.33 -1.26
CA ARG A 115 8.57 1.63 -2.22
C ARG A 115 7.36 2.28 -1.56
N LEU A 116 6.93 1.76 -0.41
CA LEU A 116 5.84 2.36 0.36
C LEU A 116 6.22 3.75 0.88
N LEU A 117 7.47 3.92 1.36
CA LEU A 117 7.98 5.23 1.80
C LEU A 117 7.99 6.26 0.67
N MET A 118 8.40 5.87 -0.55
CA MET A 118 8.38 6.74 -1.72
C MET A 118 6.96 7.17 -2.09
N LYS A 119 5.98 6.27 -2.00
CA LYS A 119 4.56 6.59 -2.18
C LYS A 119 4.08 7.59 -1.13
N GLU A 120 4.39 7.37 0.13
CA GLU A 120 4.02 8.26 1.24
C GLU A 120 4.65 9.65 1.07
N ALA A 121 5.93 9.72 0.70
CA ALA A 121 6.61 10.98 0.44
C ALA A 121 5.96 11.74 -0.75
N ASN A 122 5.63 11.05 -1.83
CA ASN A 122 4.93 11.64 -2.96
C ASN A 122 3.54 12.17 -2.57
N HIS A 123 2.80 11.42 -1.75
CA HIS A 123 1.50 11.84 -1.22
C HIS A 123 1.62 13.14 -0.40
N ASN A 124 2.73 13.30 0.34
CA ASN A 124 3.04 14.52 1.10
C ASN A 124 3.74 15.60 0.24
N HIS A 125 3.63 15.53 -1.09
CA HIS A 125 4.18 16.49 -2.05
C HIS A 125 5.70 16.67 -1.98
N ILE A 126 6.43 15.65 -1.54
CA ILE A 126 7.89 15.64 -1.53
C ILE A 126 8.34 15.05 -2.86
N GLU A 127 8.98 15.85 -3.71
CA GLU A 127 9.38 15.46 -5.07
C GLU A 127 10.57 14.49 -5.09
N TYR A 128 11.53 14.68 -4.17
CA TYR A 128 12.73 13.85 -4.10
C TYR A 128 13.04 13.42 -2.67
N LEU A 129 13.45 12.15 -2.53
CA LEU A 129 14.10 11.64 -1.32
C LEU A 129 15.56 11.35 -1.60
N TYR A 130 16.40 11.69 -0.62
CA TYR A 130 17.83 11.44 -0.64
C TYR A 130 18.20 10.43 0.43
N ASP A 131 19.22 9.62 0.16
CA ASP A 131 19.89 8.79 1.17
C ASP A 131 21.39 8.80 0.92
N ASN A 132 22.17 8.45 1.94
CA ASN A 132 23.63 8.46 1.85
C ASN A 132 24.24 7.30 2.62
N PHE A 133 25.25 6.68 2.02
CA PHE A 133 26.03 5.60 2.63
C PHE A 133 27.33 5.35 1.86
N GLU A 134 28.16 4.45 2.37
CA GLU A 134 29.41 4.07 1.72
C GLU A 134 29.17 3.31 0.41
N LEU A 135 30.00 3.60 -0.60
CA LEU A 135 29.88 2.99 -1.93
C LEU A 135 30.06 1.47 -1.90
N ASP A 136 30.78 0.92 -0.96
CA ASP A 136 31.03 -0.52 -0.78
C ASP A 136 29.84 -1.27 -0.17
N ARG A 137 28.79 -0.57 0.26
CA ARG A 137 27.53 -1.19 0.71
C ARG A 137 26.69 -1.64 -0.50
N GLU A 138 27.21 -2.59 -1.25
CA GLU A 138 26.59 -3.06 -2.50
C GLU A 138 25.15 -3.51 -2.37
N ASP A 139 24.78 -4.17 -1.26
CA ASP A 139 23.41 -4.65 -1.05
C ASP A 139 22.43 -3.49 -0.90
N ALA A 140 22.83 -2.42 -0.17
CA ALA A 140 22.03 -1.21 -0.07
C ALA A 140 21.92 -0.55 -1.45
N LEU A 141 23.04 -0.37 -2.16
CA LEU A 141 23.05 0.23 -3.50
C LEU A 141 22.13 -0.51 -4.46
N LYS A 142 22.16 -1.86 -4.48
CA LYS A 142 21.24 -2.68 -5.31
C LYS A 142 19.77 -2.42 -4.97
N VAL A 143 19.42 -2.27 -3.69
CA VAL A 143 18.04 -1.98 -3.29
C VAL A 143 17.61 -0.61 -3.81
N PHE A 144 18.38 0.44 -3.54
CA PHE A 144 18.04 1.80 -3.95
C PHE A 144 17.99 1.96 -5.48
N THR A 145 18.97 1.44 -6.21
CA THR A 145 18.99 1.51 -7.69
C THR A 145 17.84 0.71 -8.32
N SER A 146 17.43 -0.42 -7.71
CA SER A 146 16.24 -1.16 -8.15
C SER A 146 14.94 -0.37 -8.00
N LEU A 147 14.96 0.71 -7.22
CA LEU A 147 13.89 1.68 -7.02
C LEU A 147 14.14 3.00 -7.78
N ARG A 148 15.02 2.98 -8.78
CA ARG A 148 15.36 4.13 -9.63
C ARG A 148 16.01 5.31 -8.90
N PHE A 149 16.61 5.07 -7.73
CA PHE A 149 17.52 6.05 -7.17
C PHE A 149 18.79 6.10 -8.03
N VAL A 150 19.31 7.28 -8.22
CA VAL A 150 20.56 7.53 -8.96
C VAL A 150 21.61 8.12 -8.01
N ILE A 151 22.88 7.89 -8.29
CA ILE A 151 23.97 8.56 -7.57
C ILE A 151 23.99 10.02 -8.00
N ASP A 152 23.62 10.91 -7.08
CA ASP A 152 23.61 12.35 -7.27
C ASP A 152 25.04 12.92 -7.07
N LYS A 153 25.73 12.45 -6.03
CA LYS A 153 27.05 12.95 -5.67
C LYS A 153 27.90 11.87 -5.01
N LYS A 154 29.21 11.92 -5.25
CA LYS A 154 30.21 11.21 -4.45
C LYS A 154 30.83 12.15 -3.44
N THR A 155 31.15 11.63 -2.26
CA THR A 155 31.76 12.37 -1.15
C THR A 155 32.76 11.47 -0.43
N THR A 156 33.44 12.02 0.57
CA THR A 156 34.40 11.27 1.39
C THR A 156 34.01 11.42 2.85
N TRP A 157 33.91 10.30 3.53
CA TRP A 157 33.71 10.27 5.00
C TRP A 157 34.88 9.63 5.72
N LYS A 158 34.94 9.89 7.00
CA LYS A 158 35.89 9.22 7.89
C LYS A 158 35.12 8.16 8.69
N LYS A 159 35.56 6.91 8.61
CA LYS A 159 35.01 5.78 9.34
C LYS A 159 36.12 4.92 9.91
N PHE A 160 36.06 4.61 11.20
CA PHE A 160 37.15 3.95 11.93
C PHE A 160 38.52 4.61 11.69
N GLY A 161 38.53 5.94 11.62
CA GLY A 161 39.75 6.71 11.41
C GLY A 161 40.28 6.72 9.96
N ALA A 162 39.75 5.90 9.04
CA ALA A 162 40.12 5.86 7.64
C ALA A 162 39.11 6.61 6.74
N TYR A 163 39.62 7.16 5.63
CA TYR A 163 38.73 7.74 4.61
C TYR A 163 38.07 6.69 3.74
N THR A 164 36.76 6.79 3.56
CA THR A 164 36.00 5.93 2.67
C THR A 164 35.18 6.77 1.68
N THR A 165 34.90 6.22 0.51
CA THR A 165 34.05 6.87 -0.48
C THR A 165 32.59 6.71 -0.09
N GLY A 166 31.91 7.83 0.11
CA GLY A 166 30.48 7.89 0.29
C GLY A 166 29.77 8.26 -0.99
N ILE A 167 28.50 7.93 -1.06
CA ILE A 167 27.57 8.33 -2.13
C ILE A 167 26.33 8.98 -1.54
N ILE A 168 25.82 9.98 -2.24
CA ILE A 168 24.49 10.55 -2.00
C ILE A 168 23.62 10.09 -3.16
N LEU A 169 22.50 9.47 -2.83
CA LEU A 169 21.52 8.95 -3.76
C LEU A 169 20.30 9.86 -3.79
N LYS A 170 19.69 10.00 -4.97
CA LYS A 170 18.48 10.79 -5.19
C LYS A 170 17.43 9.93 -5.88
N GLY A 171 16.25 9.83 -5.29
CA GLY A 171 15.09 9.12 -5.82
C GLY A 171 13.94 10.07 -6.10
N ASN A 172 13.38 10.01 -7.31
CA ASN A 172 12.19 10.78 -7.65
C ASN A 172 10.94 10.03 -7.19
N THR A 173 10.17 10.61 -6.29
CA THR A 173 8.95 10.03 -5.74
C THR A 173 7.81 9.98 -6.75
N SER A 174 7.82 10.84 -7.77
CA SER A 174 6.82 10.82 -8.84
C SER A 174 6.81 9.51 -9.65
N ASN A 175 7.92 8.76 -9.63
CA ASN A 175 7.96 7.40 -10.20
C ASN A 175 7.00 6.43 -9.49
N TYR A 176 6.52 6.80 -8.32
CA TYR A 176 5.57 6.05 -7.48
C TYR A 176 4.24 6.76 -7.32
N GLN A 177 4.09 7.89 -8.01
CA GLN A 177 2.82 8.57 -8.13
C GLN A 177 1.85 7.61 -8.80
N THR A 178 0.72 7.40 -8.18
CA THR A 178 -0.45 6.87 -8.83
C THR A 178 -0.92 7.92 -9.83
N ASN A 179 -0.50 7.79 -11.09
CA ASN A 179 -0.70 8.84 -12.08
C ASN A 179 -2.13 8.83 -12.62
N ILE A 180 -3.09 9.14 -11.72
CA ILE A 180 -4.52 9.26 -12.04
C ILE A 180 -4.84 10.57 -12.79
N GLU A 181 -3.90 11.51 -12.85
CA GLU A 181 -4.10 12.79 -13.57
C GLU A 181 -4.11 12.61 -15.10
N ASN A 182 -3.50 11.55 -15.59
CA ASN A 182 -3.45 11.25 -17.02
C ASN A 182 -4.62 10.40 -17.52
N ILE A 183 -5.50 9.97 -16.64
CA ILE A 183 -6.71 9.22 -17.00
C ILE A 183 -7.70 10.18 -17.67
N LYS A 184 -8.12 9.86 -18.90
CA LYS A 184 -9.03 10.68 -19.70
C LYS A 184 -10.15 9.87 -20.36
N THR A 185 -10.00 8.56 -20.47
CA THR A 185 -10.93 7.67 -21.16
C THR A 185 -11.30 6.46 -20.29
N ILE A 186 -12.32 5.73 -20.72
CA ILE A 186 -12.72 4.45 -20.08
C ILE A 186 -11.57 3.44 -20.15
N GLU A 187 -10.87 3.39 -21.28
CA GLU A 187 -9.70 2.54 -21.50
C GLU A 187 -8.56 2.87 -20.53
N ASP A 188 -8.33 4.17 -20.28
CA ASP A 188 -7.32 4.60 -19.30
C ASP A 188 -7.67 4.13 -17.89
N VAL A 189 -8.96 4.20 -17.49
CA VAL A 189 -9.42 3.67 -16.20
C VAL A 189 -9.14 2.17 -16.12
N PHE A 190 -9.55 1.39 -17.12
CA PHE A 190 -9.29 -0.05 -17.14
C PHE A 190 -7.80 -0.38 -17.11
N MET A 191 -6.98 0.29 -17.93
CA MET A 191 -5.53 0.08 -17.97
C MET A 191 -4.86 0.48 -16.66
N TYR A 192 -5.36 1.54 -16.03
CA TYR A 192 -4.90 1.91 -14.68
C TYR A 192 -5.17 0.79 -13.68
N MET A 193 -6.41 0.28 -13.62
CA MET A 193 -6.78 -0.83 -12.76
C MET A 193 -5.90 -2.05 -13.01
N LYS A 194 -5.79 -2.48 -14.26
CA LYS A 194 -4.99 -3.65 -14.68
C LYS A 194 -3.52 -3.56 -14.29
N ASN A 195 -2.91 -2.37 -14.38
CA ASN A 195 -1.48 -2.19 -14.15
C ASN A 195 -1.14 -1.92 -12.68
N ASN A 196 -2.08 -1.39 -11.89
CA ASN A 196 -1.78 -0.85 -10.56
C ASN A 196 -2.54 -1.54 -9.42
N ILE A 197 -3.67 -2.19 -9.70
CA ILE A 197 -4.54 -2.76 -8.65
C ILE A 197 -4.56 -4.29 -8.77
N ARG A 198 -4.35 -4.95 -7.64
CA ARG A 198 -4.44 -6.42 -7.51
C ARG A 198 -5.59 -6.79 -6.59
N TYR A 199 -6.09 -8.03 -6.75
CA TYR A 199 -7.09 -8.54 -5.83
C TYR A 199 -6.47 -8.81 -4.44
N GLY A 200 -7.07 -8.23 -3.43
CA GLY A 200 -6.63 -8.33 -2.04
C GLY A 200 -7.46 -7.41 -1.16
N TRP A 201 -7.16 -7.36 0.12
CA TRP A 201 -7.92 -6.57 1.08
C TRP A 201 -7.06 -6.11 2.25
N LEU A 202 -7.50 -5.02 2.89
CA LEU A 202 -6.91 -4.46 4.10
C LEU A 202 -7.79 -4.87 5.28
N ASP A 203 -7.18 -5.34 6.36
CA ASP A 203 -7.92 -5.65 7.57
C ASP A 203 -8.01 -4.46 8.53
N ILE A 204 -8.85 -4.62 9.57
CA ILE A 204 -9.04 -3.60 10.62
C ILE A 204 -7.75 -3.24 11.39
N ASN A 205 -6.68 -4.03 11.26
CA ASN A 205 -5.36 -3.80 11.84
C ASN A 205 -4.37 -3.21 10.83
N ALA A 206 -4.86 -2.71 9.68
CA ALA A 206 -4.07 -2.20 8.57
C ALA A 206 -3.10 -3.22 7.95
N CYS A 207 -3.38 -4.53 8.08
CA CYS A 207 -2.62 -5.58 7.42
C CYS A 207 -3.20 -5.92 6.06
N LEU A 208 -2.33 -6.03 5.05
CA LEU A 208 -2.70 -6.40 3.69
C LEU A 208 -2.76 -7.92 3.53
N HIS A 209 -3.81 -8.39 2.89
CA HIS A 209 -4.01 -9.80 2.52
C HIS A 209 -4.11 -9.92 1.00
N ILE A 210 -3.14 -10.61 0.39
CA ILE A 210 -3.08 -10.84 -1.06
C ILE A 210 -3.11 -12.35 -1.31
N GLY A 211 -4.05 -12.81 -2.15
CA GLY A 211 -4.20 -14.22 -2.48
C GLY A 211 -4.75 -15.09 -1.34
N SER A 212 -5.31 -14.49 -0.30
CA SER A 212 -5.95 -15.21 0.82
C SER A 212 -7.22 -14.51 1.27
N MET A 213 -8.30 -15.28 1.41
CA MET A 213 -9.59 -14.84 1.96
C MET A 213 -9.80 -15.33 3.40
N LYS A 214 -8.75 -15.90 4.03
CA LYS A 214 -8.83 -16.34 5.43
C LYS A 214 -9.15 -15.14 6.33
N GLU A 215 -10.13 -15.30 7.21
CA GLU A 215 -10.64 -14.26 8.14
C GLU A 215 -11.29 -13.05 7.46
N PHE A 216 -11.47 -13.06 6.13
CA PHE A 216 -12.02 -11.92 5.37
C PHE A 216 -13.32 -11.40 5.98
N ARG A 217 -14.31 -12.26 6.19
CA ARG A 217 -15.63 -11.85 6.70
C ARG A 217 -15.59 -11.20 8.08
N ARG A 218 -14.58 -11.53 8.87
CA ARG A 218 -14.41 -11.02 10.25
C ARG A 218 -13.59 -9.74 10.32
N LEU A 219 -12.57 -9.62 9.49
CA LEU A 219 -11.55 -8.57 9.62
C LEU A 219 -11.58 -7.53 8.50
N TYR A 220 -12.24 -7.82 7.38
CA TYR A 220 -12.33 -6.88 6.26
C TYR A 220 -13.10 -5.63 6.64
N GLN A 221 -12.62 -4.52 6.13
CA GLN A 221 -13.34 -3.27 6.02
C GLN A 221 -13.12 -2.63 4.66
N THR A 222 -14.13 -1.91 4.14
CA THR A 222 -14.01 -1.18 2.88
C THR A 222 -12.93 -0.11 3.00
N MET A 223 -12.11 0.01 1.98
CA MET A 223 -10.97 0.92 1.96
C MET A 223 -11.38 2.33 1.52
N THR A 224 -10.65 3.33 2.00
CA THR A 224 -10.67 4.68 1.42
C THR A 224 -10.02 4.66 0.03
N ILE A 225 -10.34 5.63 -0.83
CA ILE A 225 -9.63 5.79 -2.13
C ILE A 225 -8.12 5.89 -1.92
N LYS A 226 -7.70 6.63 -0.89
CA LYS A 226 -6.27 6.77 -0.54
C LYS A 226 -5.63 5.41 -0.24
N GLU A 227 -6.25 4.60 0.60
CA GLU A 227 -5.73 3.27 0.96
C GLU A 227 -5.63 2.35 -0.26
N ILE A 228 -6.62 2.37 -1.17
CA ILE A 228 -6.57 1.57 -2.41
C ILE A 228 -5.40 2.03 -3.29
N LEU A 229 -5.24 3.34 -3.48
CA LEU A 229 -4.17 3.92 -4.28
C LEU A 229 -2.78 3.64 -3.69
N ASP A 230 -2.64 3.77 -2.38
CA ASP A 230 -1.36 3.56 -1.67
C ASP A 230 -0.94 2.09 -1.68
N THR A 231 -1.88 1.19 -1.42
CA THR A 231 -1.60 -0.24 -1.31
C THR A 231 -1.57 -0.95 -2.66
N GLY A 232 -2.29 -0.42 -3.67
CA GLY A 232 -2.46 -1.08 -4.96
C GLY A 232 -3.24 -2.39 -4.86
N VAL A 233 -4.14 -2.51 -3.87
CA VAL A 233 -5.02 -3.68 -3.73
C VAL A 233 -6.46 -3.25 -3.45
N GLY A 234 -7.39 -4.15 -3.74
CA GLY A 234 -8.80 -4.00 -3.39
C GLY A 234 -9.59 -5.26 -3.72
N THR A 235 -10.66 -5.51 -2.96
CA THR A 235 -11.68 -6.49 -3.33
C THR A 235 -12.53 -5.95 -4.49
N CYS A 236 -13.50 -6.72 -4.97
CA CYS A 236 -14.46 -6.20 -5.95
C CYS A 236 -15.17 -4.93 -5.45
N ILE A 237 -15.47 -4.82 -4.16
CA ILE A 237 -16.09 -3.64 -3.55
C ILE A 237 -15.18 -2.43 -3.66
N ASP A 238 -13.92 -2.56 -3.23
CA ASP A 238 -12.92 -1.47 -3.23
C ASP A 238 -12.54 -1.06 -4.66
N GLN A 239 -12.42 -2.04 -5.56
CA GLN A 239 -12.08 -1.77 -6.96
C GLN A 239 -13.17 -0.99 -7.68
N VAL A 240 -14.45 -1.34 -7.45
CA VAL A 240 -15.58 -0.59 -8.00
C VAL A 240 -15.63 0.83 -7.43
N LYS A 241 -15.35 1.00 -6.14
CA LYS A 241 -15.22 2.33 -5.53
C LYS A 241 -14.15 3.18 -6.20
N LEU A 242 -12.97 2.60 -6.49
CA LEU A 242 -11.92 3.31 -7.20
C LEU A 242 -12.29 3.60 -8.65
N MET A 243 -12.88 2.64 -9.37
CA MET A 243 -13.33 2.87 -10.76
C MET A 243 -14.37 3.99 -10.83
N LYS A 244 -15.34 4.00 -9.89
CA LYS A 244 -16.30 5.11 -9.79
C LYS A 244 -15.59 6.45 -9.59
N TYR A 245 -14.68 6.55 -8.65
CA TYR A 245 -13.91 7.77 -8.40
C TYR A 245 -13.15 8.25 -9.65
N LEU A 246 -12.53 7.34 -10.40
CA LEU A 246 -11.78 7.67 -11.61
C LEU A 246 -12.70 8.11 -12.75
N LEU A 247 -13.85 7.45 -12.94
CA LEU A 247 -14.85 7.80 -13.94
C LEU A 247 -15.52 9.15 -13.62
N ASP A 248 -15.86 9.40 -12.36
CA ASP A 248 -16.40 10.69 -11.90
C ASP A 248 -15.42 11.84 -12.16
N LYS A 249 -14.11 11.61 -11.92
CA LYS A 249 -13.04 12.59 -12.17
C LYS A 249 -12.94 13.01 -13.65
N ILE A 250 -13.26 12.11 -14.57
CA ILE A 250 -13.27 12.38 -16.01
C ILE A 250 -14.68 12.68 -16.56
N ASN A 251 -15.66 12.87 -15.67
CA ASN A 251 -17.05 13.20 -15.99
C ASN A 251 -17.77 12.14 -16.87
N ILE A 252 -17.44 10.87 -16.70
CA ILE A 252 -18.16 9.76 -17.34
C ILE A 252 -19.29 9.29 -16.40
N PRO A 253 -20.58 9.40 -16.79
CA PRO A 253 -21.69 8.87 -16.01
C PRO A 253 -21.51 7.37 -15.76
N ASN A 254 -21.84 6.93 -14.55
CA ASN A 254 -21.63 5.53 -14.16
C ASN A 254 -22.60 5.09 -13.07
N LYS A 255 -22.80 3.77 -12.95
CA LYS A 255 -23.61 3.13 -11.93
C LYS A 255 -22.91 1.88 -11.39
N MET A 256 -22.98 1.67 -10.09
CA MET A 256 -22.44 0.49 -9.43
C MET A 256 -23.53 -0.55 -9.22
N PHE A 257 -23.17 -1.81 -9.44
CA PHE A 257 -24.05 -2.95 -9.25
C PHE A 257 -23.39 -4.02 -8.39
N CYS A 258 -24.22 -4.72 -7.65
CA CYS A 258 -23.83 -5.89 -6.88
C CYS A 258 -24.68 -7.09 -7.27
N THR A 259 -24.06 -8.25 -7.39
CA THR A 259 -24.74 -9.53 -7.52
C THR A 259 -24.24 -10.50 -6.45
N ARG A 260 -25.03 -11.53 -6.19
CA ARG A 260 -24.66 -12.63 -5.30
C ARG A 260 -24.44 -13.87 -6.13
N ILE A 261 -23.29 -14.49 -5.92
CA ILE A 261 -22.85 -15.68 -6.62
C ILE A 261 -22.91 -16.83 -5.63
N TYR A 262 -23.58 -17.91 -6.02
CA TYR A 262 -23.60 -19.14 -5.26
C TYR A 262 -22.79 -20.19 -6.02
N GLU A 263 -21.87 -20.84 -5.34
CA GLU A 263 -21.21 -21.99 -5.91
C GLU A 263 -22.13 -23.22 -5.84
N PRO A 264 -22.18 -24.11 -6.87
CA PRO A 264 -23.09 -25.24 -6.90
C PRO A 264 -23.03 -26.19 -5.71
N ASN A 265 -21.91 -26.25 -5.03
CA ASN A 265 -21.71 -27.09 -3.85
C ASN A 265 -22.14 -26.44 -2.52
N ASP A 266 -22.51 -25.16 -2.55
CA ASP A 266 -22.81 -24.38 -1.34
C ASP A 266 -24.32 -24.37 -0.99
N PHE A 267 -25.15 -24.98 -1.82
CA PHE A 267 -26.61 -25.00 -1.62
C PHE A 267 -27.09 -25.64 -0.32
N ALA A 268 -26.25 -26.46 0.31
CA ALA A 268 -26.57 -27.07 1.60
C ALA A 268 -26.33 -26.10 2.78
N ASN A 269 -25.64 -24.96 2.58
CA ASN A 269 -25.26 -24.03 3.64
C ASN A 269 -25.26 -22.57 3.14
N LEU A 270 -26.42 -22.09 2.71
CA LEU A 270 -26.64 -20.78 2.10
C LEU A 270 -26.18 -19.58 2.94
N GLU A 271 -26.03 -19.75 4.25
CA GLU A 271 -25.54 -18.69 5.15
C GLU A 271 -24.01 -18.63 5.19
N ALA A 272 -23.32 -19.70 4.84
CA ALA A 272 -21.88 -19.82 5.06
C ALA A 272 -21.04 -19.28 3.88
N GLU A 273 -21.53 -19.33 2.65
CA GLU A 273 -20.69 -19.12 1.46
C GLU A 273 -21.31 -18.21 0.37
N GLU A 274 -22.09 -17.23 0.78
CA GLU A 274 -22.57 -16.20 -0.12
C GLU A 274 -21.39 -15.36 -0.62
N HIS A 275 -21.01 -15.53 -1.89
CA HIS A 275 -20.06 -14.69 -2.57
C HIS A 275 -20.77 -13.48 -3.16
N MET A 276 -20.18 -12.32 -2.95
CA MET A 276 -20.69 -11.07 -3.49
C MET A 276 -19.73 -10.59 -4.58
N HIS A 277 -20.26 -10.14 -5.70
CA HIS A 277 -19.47 -9.48 -6.72
C HIS A 277 -20.03 -8.10 -7.02
N CYS A 278 -19.16 -7.10 -7.04
CA CYS A 278 -19.49 -5.73 -7.41
C CYS A 278 -18.80 -5.37 -8.73
N PHE A 279 -19.52 -4.67 -9.60
CA PHE A 279 -19.04 -4.19 -10.89
C PHE A 279 -19.61 -2.81 -11.22
N ILE A 280 -19.14 -2.18 -12.29
CA ILE A 280 -19.55 -0.84 -12.70
C ILE A 280 -19.97 -0.83 -14.17
N LEU A 281 -21.08 -0.15 -14.45
CA LEU A 281 -21.45 0.27 -15.79
C LEU A 281 -21.15 1.76 -15.97
N CYS A 282 -20.65 2.15 -17.13
CA CYS A 282 -20.48 3.54 -17.51
C CYS A 282 -21.06 3.83 -18.89
N TYR A 283 -21.36 5.10 -19.15
CA TYR A 283 -22.21 5.53 -20.27
C TYR A 283 -21.47 6.58 -21.11
N GLN A 284 -21.25 6.27 -22.36
CA GLN A 284 -20.63 7.18 -23.31
C GLN A 284 -21.15 6.94 -24.74
N ASP A 285 -21.35 7.99 -25.51
CA ASP A 285 -21.71 7.95 -26.94
C ASP A 285 -22.97 7.08 -27.23
N ASN A 286 -23.99 7.16 -26.36
CA ASN A 286 -25.22 6.36 -26.39
C ASN A 286 -24.98 4.84 -26.27
N LYS A 287 -23.88 4.44 -25.69
CA LYS A 287 -23.54 3.03 -25.40
C LYS A 287 -23.30 2.85 -23.91
N VAL A 288 -23.35 1.59 -23.49
CA VAL A 288 -23.05 1.17 -22.12
C VAL A 288 -21.82 0.29 -22.12
N TYR A 289 -20.92 0.57 -21.23
CA TYR A 289 -19.67 -0.18 -21.05
C TYR A 289 -19.65 -0.79 -19.66
N HIS A 290 -19.42 -2.09 -19.58
CA HIS A 290 -19.13 -2.81 -18.35
C HIS A 290 -17.61 -2.91 -18.21
N ILE A 291 -17.06 -2.29 -17.18
CA ILE A 291 -15.64 -2.42 -16.85
C ILE A 291 -15.54 -3.55 -15.83
N GLU A 292 -15.02 -4.69 -16.25
CA GLU A 292 -14.76 -5.82 -15.37
C GLU A 292 -13.26 -5.98 -15.13
N HIS A 293 -12.84 -5.77 -13.91
CA HIS A 293 -11.45 -5.94 -13.49
C HIS A 293 -11.31 -6.95 -12.35
N PRO A 294 -12.20 -6.96 -11.33
CA PRO A 294 -12.07 -7.91 -10.22
C PRO A 294 -12.27 -9.37 -10.62
N ASN A 295 -13.13 -9.63 -11.61
CA ASN A 295 -13.40 -10.97 -12.08
C ASN A 295 -12.41 -11.37 -13.17
N TRP A 296 -11.46 -12.21 -12.80
CA TRP A 296 -10.42 -12.70 -13.67
C TRP A 296 -10.94 -13.38 -14.97
N TYR A 297 -12.05 -14.13 -14.89
CA TYR A 297 -12.59 -14.88 -16.03
C TYR A 297 -13.32 -14.01 -17.06
N ASN A 298 -13.74 -12.81 -16.69
CA ASN A 298 -14.43 -11.87 -17.55
C ASN A 298 -13.72 -10.53 -17.66
N LEU A 299 -12.41 -10.51 -17.42
CA LEU A 299 -11.58 -9.31 -17.42
C LEU A 299 -11.67 -8.54 -18.74
N GLY A 300 -12.09 -7.27 -18.71
CA GLY A 300 -12.15 -6.44 -19.92
C GLY A 300 -13.12 -5.27 -19.83
N ILE A 301 -13.28 -4.62 -20.98
CA ILE A 301 -14.31 -3.62 -21.24
C ILE A 301 -15.30 -4.25 -22.24
N HIS A 302 -16.54 -4.42 -21.80
CA HIS A 302 -17.60 -5.03 -22.61
C HIS A 302 -18.60 -3.96 -23.03
N GLU A 303 -18.82 -3.80 -24.34
CA GLU A 303 -19.72 -2.81 -24.91
C GLU A 303 -21.10 -3.40 -25.15
N TYR A 304 -22.13 -2.63 -24.77
CA TYR A 304 -23.53 -2.96 -24.98
C TYR A 304 -24.29 -1.79 -25.63
N LYS A 305 -25.35 -2.11 -26.40
CA LYS A 305 -26.15 -1.07 -27.05
C LYS A 305 -26.96 -0.22 -26.05
N ASP A 306 -27.36 -0.82 -24.92
CA ASP A 306 -28.18 -0.18 -23.88
C ASP A 306 -28.01 -0.89 -22.52
N GLU A 307 -28.49 -0.23 -21.44
CA GLU A 307 -28.39 -0.73 -20.07
C GLU A 307 -29.16 -2.05 -19.86
N THR A 308 -30.34 -2.20 -20.49
CA THR A 308 -31.15 -3.43 -20.38
C THR A 308 -30.39 -4.63 -20.95
N THR A 309 -29.74 -4.44 -22.09
CA THR A 309 -28.92 -5.50 -22.72
C THR A 309 -27.73 -5.84 -21.84
N ALA A 310 -27.04 -4.83 -21.27
CA ALA A 310 -25.91 -5.04 -20.36
C ALA A 310 -26.34 -5.84 -19.13
N ILE A 311 -27.39 -5.39 -18.43
CA ILE A 311 -27.91 -6.04 -17.22
C ILE A 311 -28.34 -7.49 -17.50
N ASN A 312 -29.07 -7.74 -18.58
CA ASN A 312 -29.52 -9.10 -18.91
C ASN A 312 -28.32 -10.02 -19.19
N THR A 313 -27.37 -9.57 -20.02
CA THR A 313 -26.20 -10.39 -20.37
C THR A 313 -25.33 -10.69 -19.15
N ILE A 314 -25.10 -9.70 -18.29
CA ILE A 314 -24.31 -9.87 -17.07
C ILE A 314 -25.05 -10.78 -16.08
N ASN A 315 -26.36 -10.62 -15.94
CA ASN A 315 -27.17 -11.45 -15.07
C ASN A 315 -27.16 -12.92 -15.54
N GLU A 316 -27.34 -13.17 -16.85
CA GLU A 316 -27.24 -14.51 -17.44
C GLU A 316 -25.87 -15.15 -17.16
N TYR A 317 -24.77 -14.41 -17.31
CA TYR A 317 -23.44 -14.87 -16.99
C TYR A 317 -23.31 -15.33 -15.53
N TYR A 318 -23.82 -14.54 -14.57
CA TYR A 318 -23.73 -14.91 -13.15
C TYR A 318 -24.73 -16.01 -12.76
N ILE A 319 -25.87 -16.13 -13.43
CA ILE A 319 -26.79 -17.26 -13.28
C ILE A 319 -26.10 -18.56 -13.72
N GLU A 320 -25.44 -18.55 -14.88
CA GLU A 320 -24.72 -19.71 -15.40
C GLU A 320 -23.57 -20.10 -14.44
N LEU A 321 -22.77 -19.13 -14.00
CA LEU A 321 -21.68 -19.33 -13.05
C LEU A 321 -22.17 -19.94 -11.72
N SER A 322 -23.36 -19.57 -11.28
CA SER A 322 -24.01 -20.08 -10.06
C SER A 322 -24.81 -21.36 -10.27
N GLY A 323 -24.65 -22.06 -11.41
CA GLY A 323 -25.38 -23.31 -11.69
C GLY A 323 -26.88 -23.15 -11.85
N GLY A 324 -27.34 -21.99 -12.35
CA GLY A 324 -28.75 -21.70 -12.61
C GLY A 324 -29.49 -21.00 -11.47
N VAL A 325 -28.82 -20.66 -10.38
CA VAL A 325 -29.41 -19.88 -9.28
C VAL A 325 -29.03 -18.42 -9.38
N SER A 326 -30.01 -17.55 -9.45
CA SER A 326 -29.79 -16.10 -9.55
C SER A 326 -30.46 -15.36 -8.42
N ARG A 327 -29.79 -14.31 -7.95
CA ARG A 327 -30.46 -13.14 -7.38
C ARG A 327 -30.29 -11.97 -8.33
N PRO A 328 -31.32 -11.09 -8.46
CA PRO A 328 -31.24 -9.92 -9.34
C PRO A 328 -30.06 -9.04 -8.97
N LEU A 329 -29.52 -8.35 -9.98
CA LEU A 329 -28.51 -7.32 -9.79
C LEU A 329 -29.13 -6.19 -8.98
N THR A 330 -28.40 -5.73 -7.96
CA THR A 330 -28.80 -4.59 -7.12
C THR A 330 -27.95 -3.39 -7.48
N GLU A 331 -28.58 -2.32 -7.99
CA GLU A 331 -27.93 -1.03 -8.17
C GLU A 331 -27.69 -0.41 -6.79
N PHE A 332 -26.50 0.15 -6.54
CA PHE A 332 -26.17 0.85 -5.30
C PHE A 332 -25.36 2.10 -5.60
N TYR A 333 -25.34 3.05 -4.64
CA TYR A 333 -24.92 4.41 -4.93
C TYR A 333 -23.68 4.87 -4.19
N GLU A 334 -23.35 4.23 -3.08
CA GLU A 334 -22.25 4.67 -2.21
C GLU A 334 -21.53 3.46 -1.58
N ILE A 335 -20.22 3.59 -1.40
CA ILE A 335 -19.41 2.70 -0.58
C ILE A 335 -18.73 3.57 0.48
N LYS A 336 -19.27 3.58 1.70
CA LYS A 336 -18.67 4.30 2.82
C LYS A 336 -17.32 3.68 3.19
N ASP A 337 -16.45 4.50 3.77
CA ASP A 337 -15.14 4.07 4.26
C ASP A 337 -15.30 3.21 5.52
N HIS A 338 -14.43 2.21 5.65
CA HIS A 338 -14.27 1.37 6.84
C HIS A 338 -15.55 0.62 7.28
N LEU A 339 -16.43 0.27 6.33
CA LEU A 339 -17.53 -0.65 6.60
C LEU A 339 -16.99 -2.08 6.67
N SER A 340 -17.39 -2.83 7.69
CA SER A 340 -17.21 -4.27 7.71
C SER A 340 -17.96 -4.95 6.56
N PHE A 341 -17.57 -6.17 6.20
CA PHE A 341 -18.29 -6.96 5.20
C PHE A 341 -19.78 -7.10 5.53
N LYS A 342 -20.10 -7.33 6.82
CA LYS A 342 -21.48 -7.46 7.28
C LYS A 342 -22.29 -6.17 7.11
N GLU A 343 -21.71 -5.02 7.43
CA GLU A 343 -22.39 -3.72 7.27
C GLU A 343 -22.62 -3.42 5.79
N PHE A 344 -21.64 -3.66 4.92
CA PHE A 344 -21.82 -3.49 3.48
C PHE A 344 -22.90 -4.45 2.93
N ASN A 345 -22.88 -5.72 3.34
CA ASN A 345 -23.90 -6.69 2.94
C ASN A 345 -25.32 -6.28 3.40
N ASN A 346 -25.45 -5.77 4.64
CA ASN A 346 -26.70 -5.24 5.16
C ASN A 346 -27.19 -4.03 4.34
N TYR A 347 -26.29 -3.14 3.94
CA TYR A 347 -26.62 -2.02 3.08
C TYR A 347 -27.20 -2.49 1.73
N ILE A 348 -26.51 -3.41 1.05
CA ILE A 348 -26.99 -3.98 -0.23
C ILE A 348 -28.35 -4.67 -0.05
N ASN A 349 -28.60 -5.34 1.07
CA ASN A 349 -29.87 -6.00 1.37
C ASN A 349 -31.03 -5.03 1.66
N SER A 350 -30.72 -3.79 2.00
CA SER A 350 -31.71 -2.77 2.29
C SER A 350 -32.21 -1.99 1.06
N LEU A 351 -31.58 -2.20 -0.10
CA LEU A 351 -31.95 -1.60 -1.40
C LEU A 351 -32.90 -2.50 -2.17
#